data_065232fb8b1722777738d546f1c76643
#
_entry.id   065232fb8b1722777738d546f1c76643
#
_cell.length_a   1.000
_cell.length_b   1.000
_cell.length_c   1.000
_cell.angle_alpha   90.00
_cell.angle_beta   90.00
_cell.angle_gamma   90.00
#
_symmetry.space_group_name_H-M   'P 1'
#
loop_
_entity.id
_entity.type
_entity.pdbx_description
1 polymer ?
#
loop_
_entity_poly.entity_id
_entity_poly.type
_entity_poly.pdbx_seq_one_letter_code
_entity_poly.pdbx_strand_id
1 'polypeptide(L)'
;MTRIRRGYIARRRRTKIRLFASSFRGARSRLTRTIIQQKIRSLVSSHRDRDRKKIDFRRLWITRINAAIRGNRVSYSYSRLIHNLYKGQLLLNRKILAQIAILNRNCLSMISNEIRSENKKGNCKEFVRIF
;
A
#
# COMPACT_ATOMS: atom_id res chain seq x y z
N MET A 1 32.38 32.09 40.23
CA MET A 1 31.73 30.95 39.52
C MET A 1 32.27 30.86 38.10
N THR A 2 32.83 29.74 37.70
CA THR A 2 33.37 29.53 36.36
C THR A 2 32.21 29.10 35.42
N ARG A 3 31.95 29.89 34.36
CA ARG A 3 30.91 29.59 33.38
C ARG A 3 31.40 28.51 32.42
N ILE A 4 30.71 27.38 32.34
CA ILE A 4 30.98 26.31 31.36
C ILE A 4 30.53 26.78 29.97
N ARG A 5 31.44 26.77 28.99
CA ARG A 5 31.15 27.14 27.59
C ARG A 5 30.43 26.00 26.87
N ARG A 6 29.13 26.14 26.58
CA ARG A 6 28.30 25.15 25.91
C ARG A 6 27.94 25.48 24.45
N GLY A 7 28.55 26.52 23.89
CA GLY A 7 28.23 27.00 22.53
C GLY A 7 28.45 25.97 21.43
N TYR A 8 29.50 25.19 21.52
CA TYR A 8 29.79 24.12 20.56
C TYR A 8 28.67 23.03 20.53
N ILE A 9 28.25 22.56 21.70
CA ILE A 9 27.19 21.55 21.83
C ILE A 9 25.87 22.07 21.26
N ALA A 10 25.51 23.33 21.59
CA ALA A 10 24.29 23.95 21.07
C ALA A 10 24.33 24.10 19.54
N ARG A 11 25.47 24.51 18.97
CA ARG A 11 25.68 24.62 17.53
C ARG A 11 25.50 23.25 16.84
N ARG A 12 26.15 22.21 17.34
CA ARG A 12 26.08 20.85 16.81
C ARG A 12 24.65 20.31 16.82
N ARG A 13 23.89 20.52 17.91
CA ARG A 13 22.49 20.16 18.00
C ARG A 13 21.62 20.86 16.95
N ARG A 14 21.81 22.18 16.77
CA ARG A 14 21.08 22.98 15.76
C ARG A 14 21.39 22.49 14.34
N THR A 15 22.66 22.23 14.04
CA THR A 15 23.06 21.69 12.73
C THR A 15 22.41 20.35 12.44
N LYS A 16 22.40 19.40 13.39
CA LYS A 16 21.73 18.11 13.24
C LYS A 16 20.23 18.25 12.97
N ILE A 17 19.56 19.18 13.63
CA ILE A 17 18.13 19.45 13.42
C ILE A 17 17.88 20.06 12.03
N ARG A 18 18.73 21.00 11.58
CA ARG A 18 18.64 21.62 10.25
C ARG A 18 18.89 20.64 9.14
N LEU A 19 19.81 19.71 9.30
CA LEU A 19 20.06 18.64 8.32
C LEU A 19 18.80 17.78 8.08
N PHE A 20 18.08 17.43 9.15
CA PHE A 20 16.81 16.71 9.00
C PHE A 20 15.76 17.49 8.20
N ALA A 21 15.72 18.80 8.36
CA ALA A 21 14.74 19.69 7.72
C ALA A 21 15.25 20.37 6.44
N SER A 22 16.32 19.88 5.83
CA SER A 22 16.97 20.50 4.66
C SER A 22 16.03 20.61 3.45
N SER A 23 15.11 19.67 3.29
CA SER A 23 14.12 19.65 2.22
C SER A 23 12.84 20.45 2.52
N PHE A 24 12.70 21.00 3.72
CA PHE A 24 11.49 21.75 4.09
C PHE A 24 11.51 23.14 3.44
N ARG A 25 10.33 23.64 3.07
CA ARG A 25 10.21 24.95 2.40
C ARG A 25 10.07 26.10 3.38
N GLY A 26 10.67 27.27 3.01
CA GLY A 26 10.55 28.55 3.70
C GLY A 26 11.19 28.56 5.09
N ALA A 27 10.57 29.25 6.04
CA ALA A 27 11.05 29.40 7.41
C ALA A 27 11.22 28.06 8.16
N ARG A 28 10.52 27.02 7.73
CA ARG A 28 10.55 25.68 8.33
C ARG A 28 11.88 24.94 8.12
N SER A 29 12.73 25.39 7.20
CA SER A 29 14.10 24.87 7.03
C SER A 29 15.16 25.75 7.69
N ARG A 30 14.84 27.02 7.99
CA ARG A 30 15.83 28.03 8.47
C ARG A 30 15.73 28.29 9.96
N LEU A 31 14.53 28.48 10.51
CA LEU A 31 14.29 28.83 11.92
C LEU A 31 14.25 27.61 12.81
N THR A 32 15.21 27.47 13.72
CA THR A 32 15.36 26.28 14.58
C THR A 32 14.09 25.96 15.41
N ARG A 33 13.38 27.00 15.89
CA ARG A 33 12.14 26.83 16.67
C ARG A 33 11.04 26.15 15.85
N THR A 34 10.80 26.64 14.65
CA THR A 34 9.78 26.08 13.74
C THR A 34 10.17 24.70 13.22
N ILE A 35 11.47 24.47 12.98
CA ILE A 35 11.99 23.16 12.55
C ILE A 35 11.68 22.10 13.59
N ILE A 36 11.93 22.35 14.87
CA ILE A 36 11.68 21.35 15.93
C ILE A 36 10.21 20.93 15.95
N GLN A 37 9.29 21.89 15.91
CA GLN A 37 7.85 21.60 15.88
C GLN A 37 7.44 20.78 14.66
N GLN A 38 7.93 21.17 13.48
CA GLN A 38 7.60 20.46 12.24
C GLN A 38 8.23 19.06 12.19
N LYS A 39 9.44 18.88 12.71
CA LYS A 39 10.08 17.57 12.84
C LYS A 39 9.23 16.61 13.67
N ILE A 40 8.76 17.05 14.84
CA ILE A 40 7.92 16.22 15.71
C ILE A 40 6.62 15.83 14.98
N ARG A 41 5.94 16.80 14.36
CA ARG A 41 4.70 16.55 13.59
C ARG A 41 4.93 15.58 12.42
N SER A 42 6.04 15.74 11.70
CA SER A 42 6.42 14.85 10.59
C SER A 42 6.63 13.41 11.07
N LEU A 43 7.33 13.21 12.19
CA LEU A 43 7.55 11.88 12.75
C LEU A 43 6.26 11.22 13.25
N VAL A 44 5.37 11.98 13.88
CA VAL A 44 4.03 11.49 14.30
C VAL A 44 3.20 11.09 13.09
N SER A 45 3.18 11.91 12.03
CA SER A 45 2.48 11.58 10.78
C SER A 45 3.05 10.31 10.14
N SER A 46 4.38 10.20 10.06
CA SER A 46 5.06 9.01 9.52
C SER A 46 4.72 7.74 10.31
N HIS A 47 4.61 7.82 11.63
CA HIS A 47 4.21 6.70 12.47
C HIS A 47 2.77 6.25 12.15
N ARG A 48 1.84 7.18 12.14
CA ARG A 48 0.44 6.93 11.79
C ARG A 48 0.28 6.37 10.38
N ASP A 49 1.03 6.88 9.41
CA ASP A 49 0.93 6.45 8.00
C ASP A 49 1.54 5.06 7.79
N ARG A 50 2.51 4.65 8.63
CA ARG A 50 2.99 3.25 8.66
C ARG A 50 1.89 2.26 9.02
N ASP A 51 1.04 2.57 9.98
CA ASP A 51 -0.09 1.72 10.35
C ASP A 51 -1.16 1.70 9.25
N ARG A 52 -1.41 2.84 8.61
CA ARG A 52 -2.35 2.97 7.49
C ARG A 52 -1.90 2.28 6.21
N LYS A 53 -0.61 2.07 6.03
CA LYS A 53 -0.03 1.47 4.82
C LYS A 53 -0.70 0.16 4.38
N LYS A 54 -1.10 -0.68 5.33
CA LYS A 54 -1.82 -1.94 5.07
C LYS A 54 -3.17 -1.69 4.38
N ILE A 55 -3.91 -0.69 4.84
CA ILE A 55 -5.22 -0.31 4.30
C ILE A 55 -5.07 0.29 2.90
N ASP A 56 -4.08 1.16 2.71
CA ASP A 56 -3.84 1.83 1.44
C ASP A 56 -3.41 0.84 0.35
N PHE A 57 -2.51 -0.09 0.66
CA PHE A 57 -2.13 -1.14 -0.28
C PHE A 57 -3.29 -2.07 -0.63
N ARG A 58 -4.12 -2.44 0.34
CA ARG A 58 -5.31 -3.25 0.07
C ARG A 58 -6.28 -2.55 -0.87
N ARG A 59 -6.53 -1.25 -0.67
CA ARG A 59 -7.33 -0.42 -1.60
C ARG A 59 -6.73 -0.41 -3.00
N LEU A 60 -5.42 -0.21 -3.10
CA LEU A 60 -4.71 -0.18 -4.36
C LEU A 60 -4.86 -1.51 -5.12
N TRP A 61 -4.71 -2.64 -4.45
CA TRP A 61 -4.90 -3.96 -5.07
C TRP A 61 -6.33 -4.16 -5.57
N ILE A 62 -7.32 -3.79 -4.76
CA ILE A 62 -8.74 -3.87 -5.14
C ILE A 62 -9.02 -3.03 -6.38
N THR A 63 -8.52 -1.80 -6.42
CA THR A 63 -8.70 -0.89 -7.57
C THR A 63 -8.07 -1.47 -8.84
N ARG A 64 -6.86 -2.01 -8.76
CA ARG A 64 -6.14 -2.62 -9.89
C ARG A 64 -6.87 -3.85 -10.43
N ILE A 65 -7.29 -4.76 -9.55
CA ILE A 65 -8.06 -5.97 -9.94
C ILE A 65 -9.37 -5.54 -10.61
N ASN A 66 -10.11 -4.60 -10.03
CA ASN A 66 -11.39 -4.15 -10.55
C ASN A 66 -11.24 -3.48 -11.94
N ALA A 67 -10.20 -2.68 -12.13
CA ALA A 67 -9.90 -2.06 -13.42
C ALA A 67 -9.57 -3.11 -14.50
N ALA A 68 -8.75 -4.11 -14.17
CA ALA A 68 -8.40 -5.18 -15.09
C ALA A 68 -9.62 -6.01 -15.54
N ILE A 69 -10.51 -6.37 -14.60
CA ILE A 69 -11.69 -7.16 -14.89
C ILE A 69 -12.69 -6.39 -15.75
N ARG A 70 -12.93 -5.13 -15.45
CA ARG A 70 -13.83 -4.27 -16.23
C ARG A 70 -13.28 -3.98 -17.62
N GLY A 71 -11.99 -3.80 -17.77
CA GLY A 71 -11.33 -3.53 -19.06
C GLY A 71 -11.43 -4.70 -20.04
N ASN A 72 -11.54 -5.93 -19.57
CA ASN A 72 -11.64 -7.12 -20.42
C ASN A 72 -13.10 -7.50 -20.81
N ARG A 73 -14.06 -6.58 -20.66
CA ARG A 73 -15.50 -6.80 -20.93
C ARG A 73 -16.12 -8.01 -20.22
N VAL A 74 -15.42 -8.59 -19.28
CA VAL A 74 -15.99 -9.57 -18.37
C VAL A 74 -16.87 -8.77 -17.41
N SER A 75 -18.19 -8.93 -17.49
CA SER A 75 -19.19 -8.18 -16.71
C SER A 75 -19.15 -8.49 -15.22
N TYR A 76 -17.93 -8.48 -14.64
CA TYR A 76 -17.68 -8.81 -13.26
C TYR A 76 -17.31 -7.55 -12.45
N SER A 77 -17.91 -7.45 -11.28
CA SER A 77 -17.39 -6.57 -10.24
C SER A 77 -16.36 -7.35 -9.40
N TYR A 78 -15.44 -6.63 -8.79
CA TYR A 78 -14.48 -7.19 -7.85
C TYR A 78 -15.13 -8.09 -6.78
N SER A 79 -16.28 -7.66 -6.23
CA SER A 79 -17.01 -8.43 -5.22
C SER A 79 -17.45 -9.80 -5.70
N ARG A 80 -17.96 -9.87 -6.93
CA ARG A 80 -18.36 -11.13 -7.55
C ARG A 80 -17.17 -12.04 -7.83
N LEU A 81 -16.03 -11.49 -8.28
CA LEU A 81 -14.82 -12.27 -8.47
C LEU A 81 -14.37 -12.92 -7.16
N ILE A 82 -14.23 -12.14 -6.10
CA ILE A 82 -13.80 -12.65 -4.80
C ILE A 82 -14.77 -13.67 -4.23
N HIS A 83 -16.07 -13.42 -4.35
CA HIS A 83 -17.10 -14.40 -3.95
C HIS A 83 -16.93 -15.72 -4.69
N ASN A 84 -16.76 -15.69 -6.00
CA ASN A 84 -16.60 -16.88 -6.83
C ASN A 84 -15.28 -17.62 -6.52
N LEU A 85 -14.18 -16.89 -6.26
CA LEU A 85 -12.91 -17.47 -5.81
C LEU A 85 -13.06 -18.24 -4.51
N TYR A 86 -13.76 -17.67 -3.52
CA TYR A 86 -14.02 -18.37 -2.26
C TYR A 86 -14.94 -19.57 -2.44
N LYS A 87 -15.97 -19.46 -3.28
CA LYS A 87 -16.87 -20.56 -3.58
C LYS A 87 -16.15 -21.73 -4.28
N GLY A 88 -15.21 -21.43 -5.20
CA GLY A 88 -14.34 -22.40 -5.86
C GLY A 88 -13.16 -22.85 -5.00
N GLN A 89 -13.08 -22.45 -3.72
CA GLN A 89 -11.97 -22.76 -2.78
C GLN A 89 -10.57 -22.37 -3.30
N LEU A 90 -10.48 -21.44 -4.25
CA LEU A 90 -9.23 -20.91 -4.75
C LEU A 90 -8.74 -19.74 -3.87
N LEU A 91 -7.86 -20.02 -2.91
CA LEU A 91 -7.41 -19.08 -1.90
C LEU A 91 -6.23 -18.22 -2.40
N LEU A 92 -6.46 -17.40 -3.42
CA LEU A 92 -5.48 -16.43 -3.88
C LEU A 92 -5.58 -15.11 -3.12
N ASN A 93 -4.44 -14.61 -2.64
CA ASN A 93 -4.42 -13.33 -1.96
C ASN A 93 -4.55 -12.16 -2.95
N ARG A 94 -5.05 -11.02 -2.47
CA ARG A 94 -5.30 -9.82 -3.30
C ARG A 94 -4.02 -9.25 -3.92
N LYS A 95 -2.89 -9.39 -3.24
CA LYS A 95 -1.58 -8.94 -3.75
C LYS A 95 -1.18 -9.71 -5.01
N ILE A 96 -1.28 -11.03 -4.98
CA ILE A 96 -0.97 -11.89 -6.14
C ILE A 96 -1.93 -11.59 -7.29
N LEU A 97 -3.23 -11.51 -7.03
CA LEU A 97 -4.22 -11.17 -8.06
C LEU A 97 -3.94 -9.80 -8.71
N ALA A 98 -3.52 -8.81 -7.92
CA ALA A 98 -3.16 -7.49 -8.44
C ALA A 98 -1.85 -7.54 -9.27
N GLN A 99 -0.89 -8.38 -8.91
CA GLN A 99 0.33 -8.59 -9.70
C GLN A 99 0.02 -9.28 -11.03
N ILE A 100 -0.81 -10.33 -11.03
CA ILE A 100 -1.29 -11.00 -12.26
C ILE A 100 -2.03 -9.99 -13.15
N ALA A 101 -2.87 -9.14 -12.57
CA ALA A 101 -3.59 -8.11 -13.31
C ALA A 101 -2.67 -7.10 -14.03
N ILE A 102 -1.47 -6.85 -13.52
CA ILE A 102 -0.48 -5.95 -14.12
C ILE A 102 0.35 -6.70 -15.17
N LEU A 103 0.89 -7.86 -14.82
CA LEU A 103 1.83 -8.61 -15.64
C LEU A 103 1.14 -9.28 -16.82
N ASN A 104 -0.01 -9.91 -16.58
CA ASN A 104 -0.75 -10.64 -17.60
C ASN A 104 -2.27 -10.55 -17.38
N ARG A 105 -2.88 -9.52 -17.97
CA ARG A 105 -4.32 -9.26 -17.88
C ARG A 105 -5.18 -10.41 -18.41
N ASN A 106 -4.70 -11.13 -19.43
CA ASN A 106 -5.40 -12.26 -20.03
C ASN A 106 -5.49 -13.44 -19.05
N CYS A 107 -4.44 -13.70 -18.28
CA CYS A 107 -4.42 -14.74 -17.24
C CYS A 107 -5.52 -14.49 -16.19
N LEU A 108 -5.68 -13.26 -15.73
CA LEU A 108 -6.76 -12.92 -14.78
C LEU A 108 -8.16 -13.16 -15.39
N SER A 109 -8.34 -12.89 -16.68
CA SER A 109 -9.59 -13.14 -17.40
C SER A 109 -9.88 -14.63 -17.51
N MET A 110 -8.89 -15.44 -17.85
CA MET A 110 -9.01 -16.90 -17.89
C MET A 110 -9.44 -17.45 -16.53
N ILE A 111 -8.73 -17.11 -15.46
CA ILE A 111 -9.08 -17.50 -14.09
C ILE A 111 -10.53 -17.12 -13.75
N SER A 112 -10.95 -15.90 -14.09
CA SER A 112 -12.31 -15.43 -13.78
C SER A 112 -13.39 -16.17 -14.56
N ASN A 113 -13.14 -16.53 -15.82
CA ASN A 113 -14.07 -17.28 -16.66
C ASN A 113 -14.18 -18.74 -16.23
N GLU A 114 -13.07 -19.35 -15.89
CA GLU A 114 -12.99 -20.75 -15.46
C GLU A 114 -13.76 -20.97 -14.15
N ILE A 115 -13.52 -20.16 -13.14
CA ILE A 115 -14.25 -20.18 -11.88
C ILE A 115 -15.76 -19.93 -12.08
N ARG A 116 -16.12 -19.09 -13.07
CA ARG A 116 -17.52 -18.87 -13.41
C ARG A 116 -18.17 -20.11 -13.99
N SER A 117 -17.47 -20.82 -14.86
CA SER A 117 -17.97 -22.04 -15.49
C SER A 117 -18.16 -23.17 -14.48
N GLU A 118 -17.22 -23.35 -13.57
CA GLU A 118 -17.29 -24.37 -12.52
C GLU A 118 -18.37 -24.09 -11.48
N ASN A 119 -18.52 -22.85 -11.04
CA ASN A 119 -19.60 -22.46 -10.15
C ASN A 119 -21.00 -22.65 -10.76
N LYS A 120 -21.12 -22.63 -12.10
CA LYS A 120 -22.36 -22.96 -12.79
C LYS A 120 -22.60 -24.47 -12.85
N LYS A 121 -21.56 -25.29 -12.95
CA LYS A 121 -21.64 -26.76 -13.02
C LYS A 121 -21.83 -27.45 -11.66
N GLY A 122 -21.79 -26.68 -10.55
CA GLY A 122 -21.95 -27.23 -9.18
C GLY A 122 -20.80 -28.10 -8.67
N ASN A 123 -19.72 -28.22 -9.43
CA ASN A 123 -18.58 -29.07 -9.09
C ASN A 123 -17.43 -28.24 -8.46
N CYS A 124 -17.38 -28.21 -7.13
CA CYS A 124 -16.35 -27.49 -6.39
C CYS A 124 -15.07 -28.30 -6.11
N LYS A 125 -14.91 -29.53 -6.62
CA LYS A 125 -13.89 -30.46 -6.08
C LYS A 125 -12.64 -30.72 -6.94
N GLU A 126 -12.57 -30.27 -8.20
CA GLU A 126 -11.45 -30.65 -9.07
C GLU A 126 -10.28 -29.67 -9.18
N PHE A 127 -10.41 -28.44 -8.66
CA PHE A 127 -9.38 -27.39 -8.88
C PHE A 127 -8.13 -27.49 -7.99
N VAL A 128 -8.11 -28.34 -6.98
CA VAL A 128 -6.98 -28.45 -6.02
C VAL A 128 -5.77 -29.24 -6.59
N ARG A 129 -5.87 -29.80 -7.81
CA ARG A 129 -4.85 -30.72 -8.36
C ARG A 129 -3.84 -30.13 -9.35
N ILE A 130 -3.85 -28.81 -9.61
CA ILE A 130 -3.01 -28.22 -10.68
C ILE A 130 -1.89 -27.27 -10.15
N PHE A 131 -1.71 -27.11 -8.83
CA PHE A 131 -0.56 -26.36 -8.29
C PHE A 131 0.14 -27.12 -7.17
#